data_e2da75f7d33c30c397546bc2bef35910
#
_entry.id   e2da75f7d33c30c397546bc2bef35910
#
_cell.length_a   1.000
_cell.length_b   1.000
_cell.length_c   1.000
_cell.angle_alpha   90.00
_cell.angle_beta   90.00
_cell.angle_gamma   90.00
#
_symmetry.space_group_name_H-M   'P 1'
#
loop_
_entity.id
_entity.type
_entity.pdbx_description
1 polymer ?
#
loop_
_entity_poly.entity_id
_entity_poly.type
_entity_poly.pdbx_seq_one_letter_code
_entity_poly.pdbx_strand_id
1 'polypeptide(L)'
;MYPSMPDSLVLPAVREYLSTRTEQNKPSTRMTLKLLEITRKYNYFEFGEHTFKQEGGTSIGKKHAPDTACLGAAKFEEDTILSAQNFKDIVLNDESTNDDKDRFYKRFIDDMIAATSCSKEQAEEFVDWLNTLNPSLKFTHEWSDKRINYLDVTLVMQDGKLETDRHVKPTNPQLFLHFTSNHPYSVFKSIVYGQAITVRTICSKDEYLDIHFETLKQKFIERGYPVNMVEEEMERGGKLNRADLLRPRPVYPHQACPVVQAKPKFTPTFIITYNPHNPELRKWLQEAHLILSANKKLAEIYPHPPSVSFRQPRNLKQILCRNTLKHLPYRDGSDLGDNPPGCYKHSHGGRGRRCMLCPRLKEGSSFRSTYTGLSYKMKHNFTCKSKYVVYLITCNTCKKQYTGKTTQYMHNRHSGHRSEVENRSSELGEHFSVCGTQNMILQIIDCVKEGEDEALCILEGYWQNILATFEIQGGINIRNEWNNYVGPEPIFFLNLALAKIHFHFGTEM
;
A
#
# COMPACT_ATOMS: atom_id res chain seq x y z
N MET A 1 -2.99 -17.44 17.70
CA MET A 1 -3.57 -16.45 18.65
C MET A 1 -4.81 -15.74 18.12
N TYR A 2 -4.76 -14.95 17.02
CA TYR A 2 -5.88 -14.09 16.61
C TYR A 2 -7.25 -14.78 16.49
N PRO A 3 -7.40 -15.91 15.77
CA PRO A 3 -8.71 -16.55 15.64
C PRO A 3 -9.27 -17.11 16.95
N SER A 4 -8.41 -17.38 17.93
CA SER A 4 -8.79 -17.97 19.22
C SER A 4 -9.01 -16.92 20.31
N MET A 5 -8.76 -15.63 20.06
CA MET A 5 -8.86 -14.56 21.04
C MET A 5 -10.32 -14.09 21.21
N PRO A 6 -11.03 -14.50 22.28
CA PRO A 6 -12.45 -14.22 22.44
C PRO A 6 -12.73 -12.77 22.87
N ASP A 7 -13.95 -12.29 22.62
CA ASP A 7 -14.40 -10.95 23.02
C ASP A 7 -14.38 -10.76 24.53
N SER A 8 -14.59 -11.83 25.29
CA SER A 8 -14.56 -11.82 26.75
C SER A 8 -13.19 -11.45 27.33
N LEU A 9 -12.10 -11.70 26.60
CA LEU A 9 -10.75 -11.26 26.99
C LEU A 9 -10.41 -9.88 26.39
N VAL A 10 -10.74 -9.65 25.13
CA VAL A 10 -10.32 -8.45 24.41
C VAL A 10 -11.03 -7.18 24.89
N LEU A 11 -12.35 -7.22 25.04
CA LEU A 11 -13.12 -6.00 25.34
C LEU A 11 -12.83 -5.45 26.73
N PRO A 12 -12.75 -6.26 27.82
CA PRO A 12 -12.31 -5.79 29.13
C PRO A 12 -10.91 -5.20 29.13
N ALA A 13 -9.94 -5.88 28.49
CA ALA A 13 -8.56 -5.40 28.40
C ALA A 13 -8.45 -4.05 27.71
N VAL A 14 -9.13 -3.89 26.57
CA VAL A 14 -9.16 -2.60 25.84
C VAL A 14 -9.85 -1.52 26.68
N ARG A 15 -10.92 -1.84 27.39
CA ARG A 15 -11.62 -0.88 28.30
C ARG A 15 -10.69 -0.39 29.37
N GLU A 16 -9.98 -1.29 30.05
CA GLU A 16 -9.04 -0.95 31.12
C GLU A 16 -7.92 -0.07 30.60
N TYR A 17 -7.25 -0.48 29.51
CA TYR A 17 -6.21 0.33 28.87
C TYR A 17 -6.69 1.74 28.47
N LEU A 18 -7.90 1.85 27.91
CA LEU A 18 -8.46 3.15 27.54
C LEU A 18 -8.86 4.01 28.74
N SER A 19 -9.10 3.43 29.94
CA SER A 19 -9.42 4.17 31.16
C SER A 19 -8.21 4.90 31.75
N THR A 20 -6.99 4.41 31.48
CA THR A 20 -5.73 5.02 31.97
C THR A 20 -5.25 6.21 31.12
N ARG A 21 -5.96 6.54 30.03
CA ARG A 21 -5.56 7.64 29.13
C ARG A 21 -5.77 9.00 29.76
N THR A 22 -4.76 9.86 29.67
CA THR A 22 -4.79 11.26 30.16
C THR A 22 -5.07 12.29 29.06
N GLU A 23 -5.08 11.89 27.77
CA GLU A 23 -5.19 12.82 26.64
C GLU A 23 -6.63 13.24 26.34
N GLN A 24 -6.89 14.55 26.35
CA GLN A 24 -8.23 15.14 26.24
C GLN A 24 -8.83 15.16 24.81
N ASN A 25 -8.03 15.01 23.75
CA ASN A 25 -8.45 15.23 22.35
C ASN A 25 -8.68 13.95 21.53
N LYS A 26 -8.88 12.80 22.17
CA LYS A 26 -9.12 11.52 21.50
C LYS A 26 -10.60 11.08 21.63
N PRO A 27 -11.08 10.19 20.73
CA PRO A 27 -12.44 9.66 20.85
C PRO A 27 -12.67 9.08 22.25
N SER A 28 -13.87 9.25 22.81
CA SER A 28 -14.19 8.74 24.14
C SER A 28 -14.03 7.22 24.19
N THR A 29 -13.67 6.69 25.38
CA THR A 29 -13.57 5.24 25.61
C THR A 29 -14.81 4.49 25.18
N ARG A 30 -16.02 5.05 25.48
CA ARG A 30 -17.32 4.49 25.07
C ARG A 30 -17.44 4.40 23.55
N MET A 31 -17.04 5.45 22.82
CA MET A 31 -17.11 5.48 21.36
C MET A 31 -16.13 4.47 20.75
N THR A 32 -14.88 4.43 21.25
CA THR A 32 -13.86 3.50 20.78
C THR A 32 -14.29 2.05 20.97
N LEU A 33 -14.80 1.69 22.15
CA LEU A 33 -15.31 0.35 22.42
C LEU A 33 -16.49 0.00 21.51
N LYS A 34 -17.42 0.95 21.30
CA LYS A 34 -18.57 0.69 20.41
C LYS A 34 -18.16 0.45 18.96
N LEU A 35 -17.20 1.21 18.46
CA LEU A 35 -16.63 0.99 17.12
C LEU A 35 -15.92 -0.37 17.04
N LEU A 36 -15.18 -0.74 18.08
CA LEU A 36 -14.53 -2.05 18.15
C LEU A 36 -15.54 -3.20 18.13
N GLU A 37 -16.60 -3.13 18.94
CA GLU A 37 -17.70 -4.09 18.94
C GLU A 37 -18.34 -4.25 17.55
N ILE A 38 -18.63 -3.12 16.87
CA ILE A 38 -19.20 -3.13 15.52
C ILE A 38 -18.25 -3.81 14.54
N THR A 39 -16.95 -3.45 14.55
CA THR A 39 -15.97 -4.03 13.62
C THR A 39 -15.71 -5.51 13.86
N ARG A 40 -15.89 -6.01 15.09
CA ARG A 40 -15.80 -7.43 15.45
C ARG A 40 -17.06 -8.20 15.06
N LYS A 41 -18.24 -7.61 15.31
CA LYS A 41 -19.54 -8.22 14.98
C LYS A 41 -19.79 -8.35 13.48
N TYR A 42 -19.35 -7.37 12.68
CA TYR A 42 -19.56 -7.33 11.22
C TYR A 42 -18.25 -7.64 10.50
N ASN A 43 -17.72 -8.81 10.75
CA ASN A 43 -16.48 -9.28 10.16
C ASN A 43 -16.76 -10.33 9.09
N TYR A 44 -16.67 -9.90 7.83
CA TYR A 44 -16.92 -10.73 6.67
C TYR A 44 -15.64 -10.94 5.86
N PHE A 45 -15.51 -12.10 5.25
CA PHE A 45 -14.45 -12.40 4.30
C PHE A 45 -15.01 -13.15 3.09
N GLU A 46 -14.34 -13.04 1.96
CA GLU A 46 -14.70 -13.70 0.72
C GLU A 46 -13.77 -14.90 0.47
N PHE A 47 -14.34 -16.01 0.07
CA PHE A 47 -13.60 -17.18 -0.38
C PHE A 47 -14.31 -17.80 -1.58
N GLY A 48 -13.65 -17.78 -2.75
CA GLY A 48 -14.29 -18.10 -4.02
C GLY A 48 -15.40 -17.12 -4.35
N GLU A 49 -16.60 -17.62 -4.62
CA GLU A 49 -17.80 -16.80 -4.92
C GLU A 49 -18.69 -16.56 -3.68
N HIS A 50 -18.25 -17.00 -2.50
CA HIS A 50 -19.04 -16.95 -1.28
C HIS A 50 -18.50 -15.94 -0.29
N THR A 51 -19.41 -15.26 0.40
CA THR A 51 -19.10 -14.37 1.53
C THR A 51 -19.42 -15.08 2.84
N PHE A 52 -18.44 -15.16 3.72
CA PHE A 52 -18.55 -15.78 5.03
C PHE A 52 -18.44 -14.73 6.13
N LYS A 53 -19.12 -14.97 7.24
CA LYS A 53 -19.00 -14.19 8.44
C LYS A 53 -18.14 -14.94 9.46
N GLN A 54 -17.16 -14.28 10.02
CA GLN A 54 -16.37 -14.82 11.12
C GLN A 54 -17.19 -14.69 12.42
N GLU A 55 -17.53 -15.81 13.08
CA GLU A 55 -18.37 -15.81 14.27
C GLU A 55 -17.59 -15.58 15.57
N GLY A 56 -16.29 -15.85 15.61
CA GLY A 56 -15.48 -15.66 16.81
C GLY A 56 -14.03 -15.25 16.52
N GLY A 57 -13.32 -14.87 17.56
CA GLY A 57 -11.93 -14.48 17.48
C GLY A 57 -11.70 -13.10 16.84
N THR A 58 -10.43 -12.73 16.75
CA THR A 58 -9.96 -11.48 16.12
C THR A 58 -9.54 -11.77 14.68
N SER A 59 -10.05 -11.02 13.72
CA SER A 59 -9.74 -11.23 12.30
C SER A 59 -8.33 -10.79 11.93
N ILE A 60 -7.63 -11.64 11.18
CA ILE A 60 -6.33 -11.31 10.60
C ILE A 60 -6.53 -10.26 9.50
N GLY A 61 -5.67 -9.22 9.49
CA GLY A 61 -5.68 -8.16 8.47
C GLY A 61 -6.48 -6.89 8.82
N LYS A 62 -7.24 -6.87 9.92
CA LYS A 62 -7.81 -5.62 10.46
C LYS A 62 -6.73 -4.81 11.17
N LYS A 63 -6.71 -3.49 10.99
CA LYS A 63 -5.68 -2.62 11.57
C LYS A 63 -5.61 -2.65 13.11
N HIS A 64 -6.75 -2.83 13.78
CA HIS A 64 -6.82 -2.92 15.24
C HIS A 64 -6.49 -4.30 15.80
N ALA A 65 -6.44 -5.34 14.95
CA ALA A 65 -6.33 -6.73 15.41
C ALA A 65 -5.05 -7.02 16.22
N PRO A 66 -3.85 -6.60 15.79
CA PRO A 66 -2.64 -6.83 16.57
C PRO A 66 -2.71 -6.21 17.97
N ASP A 67 -3.06 -4.93 18.05
CA ASP A 67 -3.09 -4.20 19.32
C ASP A 67 -4.12 -4.78 20.28
N THR A 68 -5.33 -5.04 19.79
CA THR A 68 -6.42 -5.57 20.65
C THR A 68 -6.16 -7.01 21.10
N ALA A 69 -5.55 -7.85 20.25
CA ALA A 69 -5.17 -9.21 20.64
C ALA A 69 -4.01 -9.21 21.64
N CYS A 70 -3.02 -8.33 21.45
CA CYS A 70 -1.92 -8.18 22.40
C CYS A 70 -2.39 -7.66 23.77
N LEU A 71 -3.34 -6.72 23.80
CA LEU A 71 -3.95 -6.26 25.07
C LEU A 71 -4.73 -7.36 25.77
N GLY A 72 -5.51 -8.15 25.02
CA GLY A 72 -6.23 -9.30 25.57
C GLY A 72 -5.29 -10.37 26.14
N ALA A 73 -4.19 -10.66 25.44
CA ALA A 73 -3.17 -11.59 25.91
C ALA A 73 -2.43 -11.06 27.16
N ALA A 74 -2.03 -9.78 27.16
CA ALA A 74 -1.35 -9.18 28.31
C ALA A 74 -2.23 -9.21 29.56
N LYS A 75 -3.51 -8.86 29.42
CA LYS A 75 -4.46 -8.92 30.54
C LYS A 75 -4.66 -10.36 31.04
N PHE A 76 -4.75 -11.33 30.15
CA PHE A 76 -4.83 -12.73 30.53
C PHE A 76 -3.57 -13.17 31.29
N GLU A 77 -2.38 -12.78 30.83
CA GLU A 77 -1.11 -13.08 31.52
C GLU A 77 -1.05 -12.47 32.89
N GLU A 78 -1.39 -11.18 33.05
CA GLU A 78 -1.39 -10.48 34.33
C GLU A 78 -2.34 -11.12 35.35
N ASP A 79 -3.58 -11.41 34.90
CA ASP A 79 -4.63 -11.92 35.79
C ASP A 79 -4.42 -13.39 36.19
N THR A 80 -3.75 -14.19 35.34
CA THR A 80 -3.69 -15.66 35.53
C THR A 80 -2.27 -16.21 35.65
N ILE A 81 -1.39 -15.92 34.67
CA ILE A 81 -0.07 -16.55 34.60
C ILE A 81 0.90 -15.90 35.56
N LEU A 82 1.13 -14.60 35.45
CA LEU A 82 2.16 -13.89 36.23
C LEU A 82 1.85 -13.80 37.73
N SER A 83 0.58 -13.88 38.09
CA SER A 83 0.12 -13.89 39.47
C SER A 83 0.27 -15.27 40.17
N ALA A 84 0.31 -16.35 39.36
CA ALA A 84 0.28 -17.71 39.85
C ALA A 84 1.57 -18.11 40.57
N GLN A 85 1.45 -18.88 41.70
CA GLN A 85 2.61 -19.33 42.48
C GLN A 85 3.44 -20.35 41.69
N ASN A 86 2.81 -21.31 41.01
CA ASN A 86 3.49 -22.29 40.18
C ASN A 86 4.34 -21.67 39.04
N PHE A 87 3.93 -20.53 38.50
CA PHE A 87 4.74 -19.77 37.54
C PHE A 87 5.99 -19.21 38.21
N LYS A 88 5.84 -18.63 39.42
CA LYS A 88 6.94 -18.02 40.17
C LYS A 88 7.95 -19.08 40.68
N ASP A 89 7.49 -20.29 40.92
CA ASP A 89 8.35 -21.40 41.39
C ASP A 89 9.20 -21.99 40.23
N ILE A 90 8.73 -21.92 39.02
CA ILE A 90 9.37 -22.53 37.84
C ILE A 90 10.25 -21.54 37.09
N VAL A 91 9.78 -20.29 36.87
CA VAL A 91 10.46 -19.30 36.04
C VAL A 91 11.51 -18.54 36.85
N LEU A 92 12.74 -18.50 36.33
CA LEU A 92 13.87 -17.82 36.93
C LEU A 92 13.69 -16.30 37.00
N ASN A 93 14.35 -15.65 37.95
CA ASN A 93 14.42 -14.19 38.03
C ASN A 93 15.14 -13.61 36.80
N ASP A 94 14.74 -12.44 36.38
CA ASP A 94 15.43 -11.68 35.35
C ASP A 94 16.51 -10.80 35.99
N GLU A 95 17.74 -11.30 36.02
CA GLU A 95 18.89 -10.60 36.63
C GLU A 95 19.29 -9.32 35.89
N SER A 96 18.70 -9.08 34.72
CA SER A 96 18.95 -7.85 33.94
C SER A 96 18.15 -6.65 34.47
N THR A 97 17.18 -6.88 35.36
CA THR A 97 16.37 -5.85 36.00
C THR A 97 16.78 -5.70 37.47
N ASN A 98 16.55 -4.55 38.07
CA ASN A 98 16.81 -4.29 39.47
C ASN A 98 15.61 -4.67 40.38
N ASP A 99 14.60 -5.35 39.85
CA ASP A 99 13.42 -5.80 40.58
C ASP A 99 13.45 -7.34 40.76
N ASP A 100 13.63 -7.81 41.98
CA ASP A 100 13.62 -9.24 42.34
C ASP A 100 12.30 -9.96 42.00
N LYS A 101 11.27 -9.20 41.61
CA LYS A 101 9.99 -9.75 41.20
C LYS A 101 9.92 -10.03 39.70
N ASP A 102 10.83 -9.46 38.90
CA ASP A 102 10.86 -9.69 37.47
C ASP A 102 11.35 -11.10 37.16
N ARG A 103 10.65 -11.76 36.28
CA ARG A 103 10.96 -13.11 35.80
C ARG A 103 11.47 -13.05 34.36
N PHE A 104 12.40 -13.94 34.04
CA PHE A 104 12.83 -14.09 32.65
C PHE A 104 11.72 -14.76 31.82
N TYR A 105 10.71 -13.94 31.46
CA TYR A 105 9.58 -14.30 30.63
C TYR A 105 9.35 -13.20 29.63
N LYS A 106 9.36 -13.56 28.34
CA LYS A 106 9.15 -12.58 27.25
C LYS A 106 8.12 -13.15 26.28
N ARG A 107 7.23 -12.31 25.81
CA ARG A 107 6.23 -12.66 24.79
C ARG A 107 6.34 -11.76 23.58
N PHE A 108 6.28 -12.37 22.42
CA PHE A 108 6.11 -11.68 21.13
C PHE A 108 4.85 -12.21 20.45
N ILE A 109 3.76 -11.46 20.54
CA ILE A 109 2.42 -11.81 20.02
C ILE A 109 1.92 -13.12 20.65
N ASP A 110 2.18 -14.27 20.01
CA ASP A 110 1.78 -15.63 20.43
C ASP A 110 2.96 -16.51 20.86
N ASP A 111 4.17 -16.14 20.48
CA ASP A 111 5.38 -16.86 20.87
C ASP A 111 5.86 -16.37 22.26
N MET A 112 6.06 -17.29 23.19
CA MET A 112 6.54 -17.01 24.54
C MET A 112 7.84 -17.75 24.80
N ILE A 113 8.73 -17.16 25.60
CA ILE A 113 9.94 -17.79 26.08
C ILE A 113 10.13 -17.50 27.56
N ALA A 114 10.56 -18.49 28.31
CA ALA A 114 10.92 -18.37 29.72
C ALA A 114 12.21 -19.12 30.01
N ALA A 115 13.05 -18.60 30.90
CA ALA A 115 14.13 -19.35 31.49
C ALA A 115 13.60 -20.08 32.75
N THR A 116 13.86 -21.37 32.85
CA THR A 116 13.31 -22.20 33.91
C THR A 116 14.39 -23.05 34.60
N SER A 117 14.18 -23.38 35.87
CA SER A 117 14.96 -24.36 36.60
C SER A 117 14.31 -25.75 36.70
N CYS A 118 13.17 -25.93 35.99
CA CYS A 118 12.36 -27.13 36.09
C CYS A 118 12.82 -28.24 35.13
N SER A 119 12.43 -29.49 35.44
CA SER A 119 12.56 -30.60 34.51
C SER A 119 11.56 -30.50 33.35
N LYS A 120 11.74 -31.34 32.32
CA LYS A 120 10.83 -31.41 31.18
C LYS A 120 9.40 -31.77 31.61
N GLU A 121 9.28 -32.74 32.55
CA GLU A 121 7.99 -33.21 33.08
C GLU A 121 7.27 -32.08 33.83
N GLN A 122 7.95 -31.30 34.61
CA GLN A 122 7.38 -30.11 35.28
C GLN A 122 6.93 -29.03 34.29
N ALA A 123 7.68 -28.85 33.21
CA ALA A 123 7.28 -27.94 32.14
C ALA A 123 6.00 -28.42 31.41
N GLU A 124 5.88 -29.74 31.20
CA GLU A 124 4.66 -30.35 30.64
C GLU A 124 3.46 -30.13 31.56
N GLU A 125 3.57 -30.43 32.82
CA GLU A 125 2.54 -30.20 33.85
C GLU A 125 2.11 -28.73 33.93
N PHE A 126 3.06 -27.82 33.80
CA PHE A 126 2.78 -26.37 33.80
C PHE A 126 1.97 -25.98 32.54
N VAL A 127 2.31 -26.49 31.38
CA VAL A 127 1.55 -26.18 30.12
C VAL A 127 0.18 -26.82 30.14
N ASP A 128 0.04 -28.02 30.70
CA ASP A 128 -1.27 -28.66 30.90
C ASP A 128 -2.14 -27.79 31.82
N TRP A 129 -1.60 -27.28 32.90
CA TRP A 129 -2.29 -26.32 33.76
C TRP A 129 -2.69 -25.05 32.98
N LEU A 130 -1.80 -24.43 32.18
CA LEU A 130 -2.14 -23.28 31.32
C LEU A 130 -3.35 -23.57 30.41
N ASN A 131 -3.43 -24.77 29.85
CA ASN A 131 -4.52 -25.19 28.99
C ASN A 131 -5.87 -25.36 29.73
N THR A 132 -5.86 -25.40 31.07
CA THR A 132 -7.10 -25.40 31.86
C THR A 132 -7.66 -24.01 32.12
N LEU A 133 -6.84 -22.95 32.01
CA LEU A 133 -7.23 -21.59 32.38
C LEU A 133 -8.26 -20.96 31.43
N ASN A 134 -8.19 -21.28 30.15
CA ASN A 134 -9.15 -20.75 29.16
C ASN A 134 -9.38 -21.74 28.02
N PRO A 135 -10.63 -22.16 27.78
CA PRO A 135 -10.94 -23.17 26.74
C PRO A 135 -10.68 -22.68 25.30
N SER A 136 -10.63 -21.36 25.09
CA SER A 136 -10.36 -20.78 23.76
C SER A 136 -8.87 -20.64 23.44
N LEU A 137 -8.00 -20.73 24.43
CA LEU A 137 -6.56 -20.63 24.25
C LEU A 137 -5.93 -22.02 24.40
N LYS A 138 -5.05 -22.37 23.47
CA LYS A 138 -4.29 -23.62 23.50
C LYS A 138 -2.81 -23.30 23.43
N PHE A 139 -2.07 -23.84 24.40
CA PHE A 139 -0.64 -23.70 24.53
C PHE A 139 0.03 -25.01 24.16
N THR A 140 1.12 -24.90 23.40
CA THR A 140 2.07 -25.98 23.13
C THR A 140 3.43 -25.53 23.63
N HIS A 141 4.33 -26.47 23.92
CA HIS A 141 5.65 -26.11 24.42
C HIS A 141 6.75 -26.87 23.69
N GLU A 142 7.92 -26.31 23.74
CA GLU A 142 9.21 -26.91 23.43
C GLU A 142 10.12 -26.66 24.61
N TRP A 143 10.80 -27.68 25.08
CA TRP A 143 11.73 -27.60 26.22
C TRP A 143 13.10 -28.14 25.82
N SER A 144 14.18 -27.45 26.20
CA SER A 144 15.55 -27.91 26.00
C SER A 144 16.49 -27.22 26.95
N ASP A 145 17.44 -28.00 27.47
CA ASP A 145 18.55 -27.55 28.34
C ASP A 145 19.79 -27.10 27.51
N LYS A 146 19.78 -27.33 26.20
CA LYS A 146 20.93 -27.07 25.33
C LYS A 146 20.68 -26.04 24.24
N ARG A 147 19.59 -26.18 23.53
CA ARG A 147 19.31 -25.36 22.35
C ARG A 147 17.81 -25.21 22.13
N ILE A 148 17.34 -23.97 21.97
CA ILE A 148 15.94 -23.67 21.70
C ILE A 148 15.83 -22.52 20.69
N ASN A 149 14.83 -22.58 19.82
CA ASN A 149 14.58 -21.52 18.84
C ASN A 149 13.48 -20.59 19.34
N TYR A 150 13.74 -19.30 19.28
CA TYR A 150 12.74 -18.27 19.57
C TYR A 150 12.79 -17.18 18.50
N LEU A 151 11.72 -17.03 17.73
CA LEU A 151 11.65 -16.11 16.58
C LEU A 151 12.80 -16.36 15.59
N ASP A 152 13.64 -15.37 15.35
CA ASP A 152 14.79 -15.43 14.45
C ASP A 152 16.11 -15.76 15.18
N VAL A 153 16.02 -16.19 16.46
CA VAL A 153 17.18 -16.46 17.30
C VAL A 153 17.16 -17.91 17.77
N THR A 154 18.28 -18.60 17.69
CA THR A 154 18.56 -19.83 18.41
C THR A 154 19.34 -19.49 19.67
N LEU A 155 18.82 -19.84 20.83
CA LEU A 155 19.52 -19.76 22.09
C LEU A 155 20.30 -21.07 22.31
N VAL A 156 21.57 -20.97 22.61
CA VAL A 156 22.46 -22.11 22.84
C VAL A 156 23.09 -21.97 24.21
N MET A 157 22.91 -22.98 25.09
CA MET A 157 23.61 -23.06 26.36
C MET A 157 24.89 -23.87 26.17
N GLN A 158 26.04 -23.21 26.32
CA GLN A 158 27.33 -23.85 26.21
C GLN A 158 28.24 -23.42 27.37
N ASP A 159 28.80 -24.40 28.12
CA ASP A 159 29.72 -24.18 29.24
C ASP A 159 29.19 -23.17 30.28
N GLY A 160 27.88 -23.24 30.57
CA GLY A 160 27.19 -22.34 31.51
C GLY A 160 26.99 -20.92 31.01
N LYS A 161 27.24 -20.67 29.70
CA LYS A 161 27.02 -19.38 29.06
C LYS A 161 25.92 -19.47 28.00
N LEU A 162 25.09 -18.44 27.94
CA LEU A 162 24.08 -18.30 26.93
C LEU A 162 24.65 -17.63 25.67
N GLU A 163 24.59 -18.32 24.56
CA GLU A 163 25.00 -17.84 23.25
C GLU A 163 23.76 -17.67 22.35
N THR A 164 23.91 -16.82 21.36
CA THR A 164 22.85 -16.59 20.37
C THR A 164 23.37 -16.82 18.96
N ASP A 165 22.56 -17.54 18.19
CA ASP A 165 22.80 -17.85 16.79
C ASP A 165 21.55 -17.47 15.98
N ARG A 166 21.69 -17.23 14.70
CA ARG A 166 20.56 -16.90 13.84
C ARG A 166 19.73 -18.13 13.48
N HIS A 167 18.44 -18.09 13.80
CA HIS A 167 17.50 -19.10 13.35
C HIS A 167 16.88 -18.70 12.00
N VAL A 168 16.92 -19.60 11.03
CA VAL A 168 16.21 -19.47 9.75
C VAL A 168 15.24 -20.63 9.63
N LYS A 169 13.94 -20.31 9.57
CA LYS A 169 12.91 -21.36 9.41
C LYS A 169 13.16 -22.17 8.13
N PRO A 170 13.09 -23.52 8.18
CA PRO A 170 13.32 -24.37 7.00
C PRO A 170 12.40 -24.04 5.81
N THR A 171 11.21 -23.51 6.09
CA THR A 171 10.25 -23.07 5.08
C THR A 171 10.57 -21.70 4.46
N ASN A 172 11.57 -20.97 4.98
CA ASN A 172 11.97 -19.68 4.45
C ASN A 172 13.04 -19.85 3.36
N PRO A 173 12.70 -19.70 2.09
CA PRO A 173 13.66 -19.88 0.98
C PRO A 173 14.66 -18.73 0.85
N GLN A 174 14.57 -17.69 1.67
CA GLN A 174 15.41 -16.48 1.62
C GLN A 174 15.50 -15.87 0.20
N LEU A 175 14.35 -15.72 -0.44
CA LEU A 175 14.24 -15.14 -1.78
C LEU A 175 14.34 -13.61 -1.71
N PHE A 176 15.57 -13.11 -1.79
CA PHE A 176 15.82 -11.68 -1.90
C PHE A 176 15.36 -11.10 -3.25
N LEU A 177 15.21 -9.78 -3.30
CA LEU A 177 14.89 -9.06 -4.52
C LEU A 177 15.90 -9.43 -5.63
N HIS A 178 15.43 -9.81 -6.81
CA HIS A 178 16.33 -10.13 -7.93
C HIS A 178 17.05 -8.88 -8.42
N PHE A 179 18.35 -8.97 -8.69
CA PHE A 179 19.18 -7.82 -9.05
C PHE A 179 18.75 -7.12 -10.34
N THR A 180 18.09 -7.83 -11.26
CA THR A 180 17.50 -7.24 -12.48
C THR A 180 16.17 -6.50 -12.25
N SER A 181 15.66 -6.46 -11.00
CA SER A 181 14.43 -5.72 -10.68
C SER A 181 14.65 -4.23 -10.88
N ASN A 182 13.61 -3.54 -11.33
CA ASN A 182 13.67 -2.10 -11.61
C ASN A 182 13.67 -1.26 -10.31
N HIS A 183 14.82 -1.23 -9.63
CA HIS A 183 15.06 -0.49 -8.38
C HIS A 183 16.38 0.27 -8.44
N PRO A 184 16.52 1.39 -7.69
CA PRO A 184 17.81 2.06 -7.55
C PRO A 184 18.88 1.15 -6.99
N TYR A 185 20.12 1.28 -7.49
CA TYR A 185 21.26 0.48 -7.04
C TYR A 185 21.48 0.51 -5.51
N SER A 186 21.21 1.66 -4.90
CA SER A 186 21.26 1.82 -3.43
C SER A 186 20.31 0.91 -2.66
N VAL A 187 19.18 0.49 -3.26
CA VAL A 187 18.24 -0.45 -2.65
C VAL A 187 18.89 -1.82 -2.51
N PHE A 188 19.58 -2.29 -3.56
CA PHE A 188 20.28 -3.58 -3.52
C PHE A 188 21.40 -3.58 -2.48
N LYS A 189 22.22 -2.53 -2.42
CA LYS A 189 23.23 -2.35 -1.37
C LYS A 189 22.61 -2.39 0.02
N SER A 190 21.52 -1.66 0.23
CA SER A 190 20.81 -1.60 1.52
C SER A 190 20.25 -2.95 1.95
N ILE A 191 19.81 -3.80 1.03
CA ILE A 191 19.32 -5.16 1.33
C ILE A 191 20.46 -6.01 1.88
N VAL A 192 21.60 -6.04 1.20
CA VAL A 192 22.78 -6.83 1.63
C VAL A 192 23.26 -6.32 2.98
N TYR A 193 23.50 -5.02 3.11
CA TYR A 193 23.94 -4.38 4.36
C TYR A 193 22.98 -4.63 5.52
N GLY A 194 21.66 -4.52 5.28
CA GLY A 194 20.64 -4.77 6.30
C GLY A 194 20.66 -6.22 6.79
N GLN A 195 20.85 -7.19 5.89
CA GLN A 195 21.00 -8.60 6.28
C GLN A 195 22.28 -8.83 7.07
N ALA A 196 23.40 -8.22 6.67
CA ALA A 196 24.66 -8.32 7.42
C ALA A 196 24.53 -7.77 8.85
N ILE A 197 23.90 -6.61 9.01
CA ILE A 197 23.58 -6.04 10.35
C ILE A 197 22.72 -7.00 11.16
N THR A 198 21.69 -7.59 10.56
CA THR A 198 20.80 -8.53 11.26
C THR A 198 21.57 -9.72 11.80
N VAL A 199 22.43 -10.34 10.98
CA VAL A 199 23.27 -11.47 11.41
C VAL A 199 24.23 -11.02 12.51
N ARG A 200 24.93 -9.87 12.32
CA ARG A 200 25.87 -9.33 13.31
C ARG A 200 25.19 -9.02 14.65
N THR A 201 23.96 -8.55 14.62
CA THR A 201 23.19 -8.26 15.84
C THR A 201 22.85 -9.55 16.60
N ILE A 202 22.41 -10.59 15.86
CA ILE A 202 21.93 -11.85 16.46
C ILE A 202 23.10 -12.73 16.92
N CYS A 203 24.10 -12.98 16.07
CA CYS A 203 25.16 -13.91 16.39
C CYS A 203 26.09 -13.38 17.46
N SER A 204 26.27 -14.16 18.55
CA SER A 204 27.17 -13.81 19.65
C SER A 204 28.63 -14.16 19.39
N LYS A 205 28.89 -15.13 18.52
CA LYS A 205 30.23 -15.59 18.12
C LYS A 205 30.51 -15.29 16.63
N ASP A 206 31.77 -15.05 16.33
CA ASP A 206 32.21 -14.80 14.95
C ASP A 206 32.09 -16.08 14.09
N GLU A 207 32.26 -17.27 14.66
CA GLU A 207 32.05 -18.55 13.96
C GLU A 207 30.61 -18.68 13.42
N TYR A 208 29.59 -18.28 14.18
CA TYR A 208 28.22 -18.27 13.73
C TYR A 208 28.01 -17.21 12.63
N LEU A 209 28.63 -16.05 12.79
CA LEU A 209 28.59 -14.97 11.81
C LEU A 209 29.12 -15.42 10.44
N ASP A 210 30.27 -16.08 10.41
CA ASP A 210 30.94 -16.53 9.19
C ASP A 210 30.08 -17.55 8.42
N ILE A 211 29.47 -18.51 9.12
CA ILE A 211 28.58 -19.50 8.51
C ILE A 211 27.38 -18.83 7.84
N HIS A 212 26.75 -17.87 8.54
CA HIS A 212 25.60 -17.16 7.98
C HIS A 212 25.98 -16.21 6.86
N PHE A 213 27.15 -15.59 6.91
CA PHE A 213 27.65 -14.72 5.85
C PHE A 213 27.90 -15.50 4.57
N GLU A 214 28.54 -16.67 4.64
CA GLU A 214 28.75 -17.49 3.48
C GLU A 214 27.43 -17.96 2.86
N THR A 215 26.48 -18.38 3.69
CA THR A 215 25.14 -18.76 3.23
C THR A 215 24.41 -17.60 2.53
N LEU A 216 24.43 -16.41 3.13
CA LEU A 216 23.81 -15.22 2.56
C LEU A 216 24.48 -14.78 1.26
N LYS A 217 25.80 -14.84 1.19
CA LYS A 217 26.59 -14.53 0.00
C LYS A 217 26.13 -15.39 -1.18
N GLN A 218 26.02 -16.70 -0.98
CA GLN A 218 25.52 -17.62 -2.01
C GLN A 218 24.10 -17.25 -2.45
N LYS A 219 23.20 -16.96 -1.50
CA LYS A 219 21.82 -16.57 -1.80
C LYS A 219 21.73 -15.27 -2.61
N PHE A 220 22.57 -14.29 -2.34
CA PHE A 220 22.62 -13.05 -3.13
C PHE A 220 23.19 -13.29 -4.53
N ILE A 221 24.24 -14.10 -4.67
CA ILE A 221 24.82 -14.46 -5.96
C ILE A 221 23.79 -15.21 -6.83
N GLU A 222 23.05 -16.17 -6.27
CA GLU A 222 21.93 -16.86 -6.93
C GLU A 222 20.84 -15.87 -7.43
N ARG A 223 20.69 -14.72 -6.79
CA ARG A 223 19.76 -13.64 -7.19
C ARG A 223 20.38 -12.60 -8.13
N GLY A 224 21.59 -12.88 -8.67
CA GLY A 224 22.26 -12.06 -9.66
C GLY A 224 23.01 -10.84 -9.11
N TYR A 225 23.25 -10.76 -7.80
CA TYR A 225 24.03 -9.66 -7.22
C TYR A 225 25.52 -9.79 -7.57
N PRO A 226 26.21 -8.67 -7.90
CA PRO A 226 27.66 -8.67 -8.13
C PRO A 226 28.41 -9.07 -6.87
N VAL A 227 29.36 -10.03 -6.99
CA VAL A 227 30.11 -10.58 -5.86
C VAL A 227 30.79 -9.47 -5.06
N ASN A 228 31.52 -8.58 -5.72
CA ASN A 228 32.28 -7.50 -5.06
C ASN A 228 31.37 -6.60 -4.23
N MET A 229 30.15 -6.29 -4.72
CA MET A 229 29.19 -5.46 -3.98
C MET A 229 28.65 -6.21 -2.75
N VAL A 230 28.41 -7.51 -2.87
CA VAL A 230 27.94 -8.33 -1.74
C VAL A 230 29.02 -8.37 -0.66
N GLU A 231 30.27 -8.66 -1.03
CA GLU A 231 31.40 -8.71 -0.09
C GLU A 231 31.63 -7.37 0.60
N GLU A 232 31.65 -6.26 -0.15
CA GLU A 232 31.82 -4.89 0.38
C GLU A 232 30.75 -4.56 1.46
N GLU A 233 29.48 -4.82 1.14
CA GLU A 233 28.39 -4.46 2.04
C GLU A 233 28.28 -5.42 3.25
N MET A 234 28.64 -6.68 3.08
CA MET A 234 28.69 -7.65 4.18
C MET A 234 29.86 -7.36 5.12
N GLU A 235 31.02 -7.05 4.61
CA GLU A 235 32.19 -6.64 5.41
C GLU A 235 31.88 -5.37 6.20
N ARG A 236 31.24 -4.38 5.57
CA ARG A 236 30.83 -3.14 6.21
C ARG A 236 29.85 -3.38 7.38
N GLY A 237 28.88 -4.30 7.21
CA GLY A 237 27.94 -4.68 8.25
C GLY A 237 28.58 -5.51 9.36
N GLY A 238 29.47 -6.45 9.00
CA GLY A 238 30.18 -7.33 9.93
C GLY A 238 31.13 -6.60 10.89
N LYS A 239 31.74 -5.49 10.42
CA LYS A 239 32.65 -4.66 11.22
C LYS A 239 31.98 -3.84 12.33
N LEU A 240 30.63 -3.80 12.36
CA LEU A 240 29.91 -3.05 13.38
C LEU A 240 30.07 -3.73 14.75
N ASN A 241 30.19 -2.90 15.79
CA ASN A 241 30.24 -3.39 17.16
C ASN A 241 28.85 -3.89 17.58
N ARG A 242 28.78 -5.20 17.92
CA ARG A 242 27.53 -5.83 18.37
C ARG A 242 26.92 -5.16 19.60
N ALA A 243 27.75 -4.77 20.58
CA ALA A 243 27.26 -4.09 21.77
C ALA A 243 26.55 -2.76 21.48
N ASP A 244 27.02 -2.02 20.46
CA ASP A 244 26.38 -0.78 20.01
C ASP A 244 25.06 -1.06 19.29
N LEU A 245 24.98 -2.16 18.52
CA LEU A 245 23.75 -2.59 17.85
C LEU A 245 22.65 -3.03 18.82
N LEU A 246 23.03 -3.60 19.97
CA LEU A 246 22.13 -4.07 21.01
C LEU A 246 21.66 -2.97 21.96
N ARG A 247 22.32 -1.80 21.97
CA ARG A 247 21.89 -0.68 22.81
C ARG A 247 20.46 -0.25 22.44
N PRO A 248 19.57 -0.12 23.45
CA PRO A 248 18.25 0.44 23.21
C PRO A 248 18.38 1.81 22.54
N ARG A 249 17.69 2.02 21.43
CA ARG A 249 17.62 3.37 20.85
C ARG A 249 16.92 4.25 21.88
N PRO A 250 17.47 5.43 22.20
CA PRO A 250 16.79 6.34 23.10
C PRO A 250 15.38 6.60 22.58
N VAL A 251 14.37 6.21 23.36
CA VAL A 251 12.99 6.58 23.10
C VAL A 251 12.88 8.06 23.41
N TYR A 252 13.03 8.89 22.40
CA TYR A 252 12.70 10.30 22.55
C TYR A 252 11.19 10.42 22.75
N PRO A 253 10.69 10.90 23.91
CA PRO A 253 9.29 11.28 24.03
C PRO A 253 8.95 12.19 22.85
N HIS A 254 7.78 12.03 22.26
CA HIS A 254 7.34 12.85 21.11
C HIS A 254 7.47 14.38 21.31
N GLN A 255 7.75 14.83 22.53
CA GLN A 255 7.94 16.24 22.90
C GLN A 255 9.42 16.67 23.10
N ALA A 256 10.37 15.74 23.10
CA ALA A 256 11.79 16.02 23.28
C ALA A 256 12.62 15.41 22.15
N CYS A 257 12.27 15.68 20.91
CA CYS A 257 13.27 15.61 19.86
C CYS A 257 14.34 16.66 20.24
N PRO A 258 15.60 16.26 20.59
CA PRO A 258 16.65 17.24 20.78
C PRO A 258 16.63 18.04 19.49
N VAL A 259 16.72 19.36 19.62
CA VAL A 259 16.79 20.29 18.48
C VAL A 259 17.83 19.74 17.52
N VAL A 260 17.41 18.84 16.65
CA VAL A 260 18.15 18.52 15.43
C VAL A 260 18.33 19.87 14.84
N GLN A 261 19.59 20.30 14.72
CA GLN A 261 19.98 21.55 14.08
C GLN A 261 18.96 21.85 13.00
N ALA A 262 18.21 22.93 13.15
CA ALA A 262 17.00 23.20 12.42
C ALA A 262 17.21 22.77 10.98
N LYS A 263 16.45 21.75 10.54
CA LYS A 263 16.55 21.27 9.16
C LYS A 263 16.47 22.52 8.31
N PRO A 264 17.41 22.72 7.39
CA PRO A 264 17.47 23.94 6.61
C PRO A 264 16.06 24.23 6.08
N LYS A 265 15.60 25.46 6.28
CA LYS A 265 14.29 25.92 5.85
C LYS A 265 14.07 25.43 4.43
N PHE A 266 13.16 24.45 4.28
CA PHE A 266 12.62 23.94 3.04
C PHE A 266 13.65 23.60 1.94
N THR A 267 14.14 22.35 1.95
CA THR A 267 14.79 21.77 0.77
C THR A 267 13.72 21.09 -0.07
N PRO A 268 13.37 21.59 -1.25
CA PRO A 268 12.37 20.96 -2.09
C PRO A 268 12.83 19.56 -2.49
N THR A 269 11.92 18.60 -2.41
CA THR A 269 12.22 17.23 -2.85
C THR A 269 11.62 17.01 -4.24
N PHE A 270 12.47 16.70 -5.21
CA PHE A 270 12.05 16.32 -6.55
C PHE A 270 11.71 14.82 -6.55
N ILE A 271 10.41 14.52 -6.66
CA ILE A 271 9.91 13.14 -6.62
C ILE A 271 9.68 12.67 -8.04
N ILE A 272 10.37 11.62 -8.47
CA ILE A 272 10.26 11.02 -9.80
C ILE A 272 10.10 9.50 -9.71
N THR A 273 9.39 8.91 -10.65
CA THR A 273 9.37 7.45 -10.81
C THR A 273 10.74 6.95 -11.27
N TYR A 274 11.26 5.94 -10.59
CA TYR A 274 12.58 5.39 -10.94
C TYR A 274 12.60 4.85 -12.37
N ASN A 275 13.60 5.28 -13.14
CA ASN A 275 13.90 4.79 -14.47
C ASN A 275 15.42 4.59 -14.58
N PRO A 276 15.94 3.38 -14.87
CA PRO A 276 17.36 3.10 -14.95
C PRO A 276 18.07 3.88 -16.08
N HIS A 277 17.33 4.40 -17.05
CA HIS A 277 17.85 5.20 -18.15
C HIS A 277 17.99 6.70 -17.82
N ASN A 278 17.64 7.13 -16.61
CA ASN A 278 17.82 8.50 -16.14
C ASN A 278 18.91 8.61 -15.06
N PRO A 279 20.18 8.32 -15.36
CA PRO A 279 21.21 8.18 -14.33
C PRO A 279 21.68 9.51 -13.73
N GLU A 280 21.56 10.63 -14.44
CA GLU A 280 22.22 11.90 -14.08
C GLU A 280 21.31 12.98 -13.45
N LEU A 281 20.09 12.60 -13.06
CA LEU A 281 19.13 13.58 -12.53
C LEU A 281 19.67 14.41 -11.37
N ARG A 282 20.44 13.81 -10.46
CA ARG A 282 21.06 14.53 -9.34
C ARG A 282 22.05 15.58 -9.82
N LYS A 283 22.86 15.24 -10.82
CA LYS A 283 23.82 16.16 -11.43
C LYS A 283 23.10 17.34 -12.08
N TRP A 284 22.08 17.05 -12.88
CA TRP A 284 21.28 18.11 -13.52
C TRP A 284 20.62 19.04 -12.52
N LEU A 285 20.08 18.53 -11.41
CA LEU A 285 19.51 19.37 -10.36
C LEU A 285 20.55 20.19 -9.61
N GLN A 286 21.76 19.68 -9.44
CA GLN A 286 22.88 20.44 -8.89
C GLN A 286 23.31 21.56 -9.83
N GLU A 287 23.44 21.30 -11.12
CA GLU A 287 23.76 22.29 -12.15
C GLU A 287 22.66 23.37 -12.24
N ALA A 288 21.38 22.97 -12.24
CA ALA A 288 20.25 23.90 -12.21
C ALA A 288 20.26 24.77 -10.93
N HIS A 289 20.63 24.18 -9.78
CA HIS A 289 20.74 24.93 -8.53
C HIS A 289 21.84 25.99 -8.58
N LEU A 290 22.98 25.72 -9.24
CA LEU A 290 24.03 26.73 -9.43
C LEU A 290 23.53 27.94 -10.22
N ILE A 291 22.71 27.69 -11.26
CA ILE A 291 22.09 28.80 -12.04
C ILE A 291 21.12 29.60 -11.16
N LEU A 292 20.28 28.92 -10.37
CA LEU A 292 19.34 29.60 -9.47
C LEU A 292 20.07 30.41 -8.39
N SER A 293 21.18 29.90 -7.85
CA SER A 293 21.98 30.54 -6.81
C SER A 293 22.74 31.78 -7.29
N ALA A 294 22.88 32.00 -8.60
CA ALA A 294 23.41 33.23 -9.16
C ALA A 294 22.50 34.45 -8.90
N ASN A 295 21.21 34.23 -8.64
CA ASN A 295 20.29 35.27 -8.23
C ASN A 295 20.17 35.32 -6.69
N LYS A 296 20.57 36.42 -6.06
CA LYS A 296 20.58 36.56 -4.60
C LYS A 296 19.25 36.25 -3.92
N LYS A 297 18.12 36.68 -4.49
CA LYS A 297 16.79 36.42 -3.92
C LYS A 297 16.42 34.91 -3.99
N LEU A 298 16.80 34.22 -5.08
CA LEU A 298 16.57 32.80 -5.21
C LEU A 298 17.51 31.95 -4.34
N ALA A 299 18.75 32.39 -4.14
CA ALA A 299 19.70 31.77 -3.22
C ALA A 299 19.23 31.80 -1.76
N GLU A 300 18.55 32.88 -1.34
CA GLU A 300 17.95 32.99 0.00
C GLU A 300 16.74 32.00 0.17
N ILE A 301 15.95 31.82 -0.87
CA ILE A 301 14.78 30.91 -0.86
C ILE A 301 15.21 29.44 -0.96
N TYR A 302 16.21 29.18 -1.80
CA TYR A 302 16.69 27.81 -2.09
C TYR A 302 18.21 27.71 -1.76
N PRO A 303 18.58 27.69 -0.48
CA PRO A 303 19.99 27.66 -0.08
C PRO A 303 20.72 26.37 -0.40
N HIS A 304 19.94 25.30 -0.64
CA HIS A 304 20.47 23.96 -0.95
C HIS A 304 19.85 23.39 -2.23
N PRO A 305 20.58 22.56 -2.98
CA PRO A 305 20.03 21.89 -4.15
C PRO A 305 18.87 20.97 -3.74
N PRO A 306 17.84 20.80 -4.59
CA PRO A 306 16.72 19.92 -4.29
C PRO A 306 17.19 18.47 -4.09
N SER A 307 16.60 17.80 -3.11
CA SER A 307 16.80 16.37 -2.91
C SER A 307 16.02 15.58 -3.96
N VAL A 308 16.54 14.39 -4.34
CA VAL A 308 15.83 13.49 -5.26
C VAL A 308 15.29 12.30 -4.48
N SER A 309 13.99 12.04 -4.65
CA SER A 309 13.33 10.85 -4.13
C SER A 309 12.73 10.06 -5.28
N PHE A 310 12.98 8.74 -5.29
CA PHE A 310 12.45 7.87 -6.33
C PHE A 310 11.20 7.14 -5.84
N ARG A 311 10.12 7.22 -6.65
CA ARG A 311 8.97 6.34 -6.50
C ARG A 311 9.22 5.02 -7.23
N GLN A 312 8.67 3.95 -6.67
CA GLN A 312 8.68 2.66 -7.34
C GLN A 312 7.81 2.71 -8.60
N PRO A 313 8.28 2.21 -9.76
CA PRO A 313 7.45 2.04 -10.94
C PRO A 313 6.35 1.00 -10.67
N ARG A 314 5.31 1.03 -11.49
CA ARG A 314 4.23 0.03 -11.42
C ARG A 314 4.80 -1.37 -11.63
N ASN A 315 4.43 -2.30 -10.76
CA ASN A 315 4.79 -3.70 -10.92
C ASN A 315 3.88 -4.40 -11.96
N LEU A 316 4.28 -5.59 -12.43
CA LEU A 316 3.52 -6.36 -13.41
C LEU A 316 2.09 -6.64 -12.96
N LYS A 317 1.86 -6.90 -11.68
CA LYS A 317 0.52 -7.09 -11.13
C LYS A 317 -0.34 -5.84 -11.32
N GLN A 318 0.19 -4.66 -11.04
CA GLN A 318 -0.53 -3.39 -11.23
C GLN A 318 -0.78 -3.06 -12.71
N ILE A 319 0.10 -3.54 -13.61
CA ILE A 319 -0.04 -3.35 -15.06
C ILE A 319 -1.03 -4.36 -15.65
N LEU A 320 -0.90 -5.64 -15.30
CA LEU A 320 -1.67 -6.74 -15.87
C LEU A 320 -3.03 -6.91 -15.21
N CYS A 321 -3.06 -6.88 -13.88
CA CYS A 321 -4.30 -6.96 -13.13
C CYS A 321 -4.90 -5.56 -13.02
N ARG A 322 -5.76 -5.19 -13.97
CA ARG A 322 -6.55 -3.94 -13.93
C ARG A 322 -7.60 -3.98 -12.81
N ASN A 323 -7.20 -4.30 -11.60
CA ASN A 323 -8.04 -4.28 -10.40
C ASN A 323 -8.57 -2.89 -10.03
N THR A 324 -8.11 -1.84 -10.71
CA THR A 324 -8.69 -0.50 -10.62
C THR A 324 -10.17 -0.46 -10.98
N LEU A 325 -10.67 -1.43 -11.75
CA LEU A 325 -12.11 -1.58 -11.99
C LEU A 325 -12.91 -1.95 -10.72
N LYS A 326 -12.28 -2.53 -9.69
CA LYS A 326 -12.94 -2.80 -8.40
C LYS A 326 -13.28 -1.53 -7.60
N HIS A 327 -12.66 -0.41 -7.93
CA HIS A 327 -12.93 0.89 -7.29
C HIS A 327 -13.85 1.79 -8.12
N LEU A 328 -14.23 1.36 -9.34
CA LEU A 328 -15.28 2.04 -10.07
C LEU A 328 -16.62 1.77 -9.37
N PRO A 329 -17.45 2.80 -9.17
CA PRO A 329 -18.71 2.64 -8.46
C PRO A 329 -19.57 1.55 -9.13
N TYR A 330 -20.24 0.76 -8.28
CA TYR A 330 -21.19 -0.26 -8.71
C TYR A 330 -22.27 0.40 -9.57
N ARG A 331 -22.50 -0.13 -10.77
CA ARG A 331 -23.50 0.35 -11.70
C ARG A 331 -24.71 -0.55 -11.62
N ASP A 332 -25.77 0.02 -11.14
CA ASP A 332 -27.07 -0.64 -11.22
C ASP A 332 -27.53 -0.66 -12.67
N GLY A 333 -27.75 -1.85 -13.22
CA GLY A 333 -28.24 -2.04 -14.60
C GLY A 333 -29.71 -1.69 -14.80
N SER A 334 -30.37 -1.07 -13.80
CA SER A 334 -31.82 -0.81 -13.81
C SER A 334 -32.28 0.29 -14.78
N ASP A 335 -31.35 1.08 -15.37
CA ASP A 335 -31.67 2.14 -16.34
C ASP A 335 -31.59 1.68 -17.82
N LEU A 336 -31.52 0.39 -18.06
CA LEU A 336 -31.65 -0.18 -19.41
C LEU A 336 -33.13 -0.11 -19.81
N GLY A 337 -33.55 1.00 -20.41
CA GLY A 337 -34.81 1.01 -21.16
C GLY A 337 -34.77 -0.05 -22.29
N ASP A 338 -35.85 -0.25 -23.02
CA ASP A 338 -36.00 -1.25 -24.10
C ASP A 338 -34.96 -1.13 -25.22
N ASN A 339 -34.15 -0.08 -25.24
CA ASN A 339 -33.06 0.11 -26.21
C ASN A 339 -31.76 -0.55 -25.72
N PRO A 340 -30.96 -1.15 -26.62
CA PRO A 340 -29.62 -1.63 -26.30
C PRO A 340 -28.73 -0.49 -25.77
N PRO A 341 -27.72 -0.79 -24.93
CA PRO A 341 -26.81 0.24 -24.40
C PRO A 341 -26.20 1.10 -25.50
N GLY A 342 -26.34 2.43 -25.36
CA GLY A 342 -25.87 3.35 -26.40
C GLY A 342 -26.14 4.82 -26.09
N CYS A 343 -25.63 5.69 -26.96
CA CYS A 343 -25.89 7.12 -26.94
C CYS A 343 -26.93 7.44 -28.02
N TYR A 344 -28.04 8.09 -27.66
CA TYR A 344 -29.17 8.33 -28.53
C TYR A 344 -29.62 9.78 -28.52
N LYS A 345 -30.13 10.27 -29.66
CA LYS A 345 -30.80 11.55 -29.71
C LYS A 345 -32.14 11.47 -29.02
N HIS A 346 -32.42 12.42 -28.16
CA HIS A 346 -33.72 12.48 -27.50
C HIS A 346 -34.79 12.92 -28.53
N SER A 347 -35.88 12.16 -28.59
CA SER A 347 -37.06 12.52 -29.38
C SER A 347 -37.76 13.70 -28.68
N HIS A 348 -37.63 14.89 -29.28
CA HIS A 348 -38.34 16.08 -28.85
C HIS A 348 -39.74 16.09 -29.46
N GLY A 349 -40.69 15.43 -28.81
CA GLY A 349 -42.10 15.52 -29.22
C GLY A 349 -42.61 16.96 -29.20
N GLY A 350 -43.12 17.42 -30.34
CA GLY A 350 -43.79 18.67 -30.71
C GLY A 350 -43.77 19.86 -29.76
N ARG A 351 -43.43 21.07 -30.27
CA ARG A 351 -43.53 22.41 -29.67
C ARG A 351 -42.52 22.82 -28.59
N GLY A 352 -41.37 22.13 -28.40
CA GLY A 352 -40.28 22.59 -27.52
C GLY A 352 -39.12 23.24 -28.30
N ARG A 353 -38.32 24.12 -27.61
CA ARG A 353 -37.06 24.66 -28.17
C ARG A 353 -36.17 23.52 -28.65
N ARG A 354 -35.71 23.56 -29.90
CA ARG A 354 -34.80 22.53 -30.44
C ARG A 354 -33.55 22.43 -29.57
N CYS A 355 -33.23 21.23 -29.07
CA CYS A 355 -32.00 20.97 -28.32
C CYS A 355 -30.78 21.24 -29.23
N MET A 356 -29.89 22.13 -28.77
CA MET A 356 -28.68 22.50 -29.51
C MET A 356 -27.64 21.39 -29.56
N LEU A 357 -27.68 20.46 -28.61
CA LEU A 357 -26.76 19.31 -28.54
C LEU A 357 -27.17 18.18 -29.51
N CYS A 358 -28.47 17.84 -29.58
CA CYS A 358 -28.92 16.68 -30.38
C CYS A 358 -28.42 16.62 -31.82
N PRO A 359 -28.31 17.73 -32.60
CA PRO A 359 -27.72 17.67 -33.92
C PRO A 359 -26.25 17.28 -33.96
N ARG A 360 -25.53 17.46 -32.84
CA ARG A 360 -24.09 17.19 -32.69
C ARG A 360 -23.80 15.92 -31.93
N LEU A 361 -24.82 15.26 -31.40
CA LEU A 361 -24.69 14.02 -30.64
C LEU A 361 -24.46 12.89 -31.65
N LYS A 362 -23.35 12.14 -31.44
CA LYS A 362 -23.05 10.94 -32.21
C LYS A 362 -23.79 9.76 -31.58
N GLU A 363 -24.70 9.17 -32.34
CA GLU A 363 -25.43 7.98 -31.93
C GLU A 363 -24.59 6.71 -32.12
N GLY A 364 -24.86 5.70 -31.32
CA GLY A 364 -24.25 4.38 -31.44
C GLY A 364 -24.03 3.70 -30.09
N SER A 365 -23.75 2.40 -30.14
CA SER A 365 -23.49 1.52 -29.00
C SER A 365 -22.00 1.38 -28.67
N SER A 366 -21.14 2.09 -29.40
CA SER A 366 -19.69 2.06 -29.18
C SER A 366 -19.04 3.40 -29.49
N PHE A 367 -17.85 3.63 -28.92
CA PHE A 367 -17.01 4.79 -29.21
C PHE A 367 -15.58 4.35 -29.46
N ARG A 368 -14.76 5.16 -30.08
CA ARG A 368 -13.42 4.81 -30.54
C ARG A 368 -12.43 5.91 -30.21
N SER A 369 -11.24 5.52 -29.74
CA SER A 369 -10.10 6.41 -29.65
C SER A 369 -9.53 6.65 -31.08
N THR A 370 -9.35 7.92 -31.46
CA THR A 370 -8.69 8.26 -32.71
C THR A 370 -7.18 8.06 -32.66
N TYR A 371 -6.59 8.07 -31.46
CA TYR A 371 -5.17 7.86 -31.25
C TYR A 371 -4.79 6.37 -31.25
N THR A 372 -5.45 5.57 -30.40
CA THR A 372 -5.14 4.14 -30.28
C THR A 372 -5.84 3.27 -31.32
N GLY A 373 -6.87 3.79 -31.98
CA GLY A 373 -7.72 3.04 -32.91
C GLY A 373 -8.65 2.01 -32.26
N LEU A 374 -8.61 1.85 -30.94
CA LEU A 374 -9.41 0.86 -30.19
C LEU A 374 -10.86 1.34 -30.02
N SER A 375 -11.80 0.40 -30.10
CA SER A 375 -13.24 0.66 -29.91
C SER A 375 -13.74 0.04 -28.62
N TYR A 376 -14.65 0.72 -27.94
CA TYR A 376 -15.21 0.34 -26.64
C TYR A 376 -16.73 0.33 -26.72
N LYS A 377 -17.38 -0.69 -26.16
CA LYS A 377 -18.84 -0.79 -26.08
C LYS A 377 -19.37 0.04 -24.91
N MET A 378 -20.50 0.69 -25.13
CA MET A 378 -21.25 1.36 -24.06
C MET A 378 -21.97 0.34 -23.18
N LYS A 379 -22.16 0.67 -21.91
CA LYS A 379 -22.82 -0.20 -20.91
C LYS A 379 -24.17 0.35 -20.47
N HIS A 380 -24.47 1.61 -20.80
CA HIS A 380 -25.68 2.33 -20.39
C HIS A 380 -26.30 3.08 -21.55
N ASN A 381 -27.55 3.49 -21.38
CA ASN A 381 -28.26 4.35 -22.32
C ASN A 381 -28.07 5.82 -21.95
N PHE A 382 -27.72 6.63 -22.95
CA PHE A 382 -27.45 8.06 -22.78
C PHE A 382 -28.23 8.90 -23.75
N THR A 383 -28.66 10.08 -23.26
CA THR A 383 -29.30 11.12 -24.08
C THR A 383 -28.77 12.50 -23.71
N CYS A 384 -29.17 13.54 -24.42
CA CYS A 384 -28.85 14.92 -24.05
C CYS A 384 -29.31 15.34 -22.65
N LYS A 385 -30.18 14.55 -22.00
CA LYS A 385 -30.69 14.75 -20.62
C LYS A 385 -29.93 13.94 -19.57
N SER A 386 -28.92 13.15 -19.96
CA SER A 386 -28.10 12.44 -19.00
C SER A 386 -27.26 13.42 -18.16
N LYS A 387 -27.06 13.09 -16.87
CA LYS A 387 -26.26 13.83 -15.91
C LYS A 387 -25.31 12.88 -15.20
N TYR A 388 -24.32 13.39 -14.47
CA TYR A 388 -23.25 12.59 -13.84
C TYR A 388 -22.53 11.68 -14.84
N VAL A 389 -22.14 12.26 -15.98
CA VAL A 389 -21.61 11.52 -17.14
C VAL A 389 -20.20 11.95 -17.52
N VAL A 390 -19.48 10.99 -18.12
CA VAL A 390 -18.27 11.25 -18.89
C VAL A 390 -18.62 11.24 -20.37
N TYR A 391 -18.07 12.18 -21.12
CA TYR A 391 -18.32 12.35 -22.55
C TYR A 391 -17.04 12.54 -23.34
N LEU A 392 -17.10 12.17 -24.61
CA LEU A 392 -16.03 12.28 -25.58
C LEU A 392 -16.44 13.30 -26.65
N ILE A 393 -15.62 14.32 -26.87
CA ILE A 393 -15.76 15.26 -27.99
C ILE A 393 -14.71 14.90 -29.02
N THR A 394 -15.10 14.76 -30.26
CA THR A 394 -14.21 14.53 -31.41
C THR A 394 -14.34 15.69 -32.39
N CYS A 395 -13.23 16.30 -32.72
CA CYS A 395 -13.19 17.30 -33.79
C CYS A 395 -13.35 16.63 -35.18
N ASN A 396 -14.37 17.02 -35.91
CA ASN A 396 -14.60 16.41 -37.23
C ASN A 396 -13.53 16.80 -38.26
N THR A 397 -12.84 17.93 -38.08
CA THR A 397 -11.79 18.44 -38.97
C THR A 397 -10.47 17.71 -38.77
N CYS A 398 -9.88 17.81 -37.54
CA CYS A 398 -8.53 17.31 -37.27
C CYS A 398 -8.52 15.97 -36.53
N LYS A 399 -9.69 15.41 -36.16
CA LYS A 399 -9.89 14.15 -35.43
C LYS A 399 -9.32 14.14 -33.99
N LYS A 400 -8.81 15.26 -33.47
CA LYS A 400 -8.41 15.37 -32.08
C LYS A 400 -9.59 15.14 -31.16
N GLN A 401 -9.33 14.54 -30.01
CA GLN A 401 -10.34 14.17 -29.02
C GLN A 401 -10.12 14.86 -27.66
N TYR A 402 -11.23 15.11 -26.99
CA TYR A 402 -11.30 15.65 -25.63
C TYR A 402 -12.24 14.78 -24.81
N THR A 403 -11.81 14.36 -23.62
CA THR A 403 -12.66 13.68 -22.64
C THR A 403 -12.94 14.62 -21.49
N GLY A 404 -14.21 14.76 -21.13
CA GLY A 404 -14.65 15.60 -20.01
C GLY A 404 -15.78 14.97 -19.22
N LYS A 405 -16.07 15.55 -18.05
CA LYS A 405 -17.17 15.14 -17.17
C LYS A 405 -18.18 16.27 -16.94
N THR A 406 -19.35 15.91 -16.50
CA THR A 406 -20.33 16.86 -16.01
C THR A 406 -21.26 16.22 -14.98
N THR A 407 -21.55 16.95 -13.91
CA THR A 407 -22.61 16.63 -12.95
C THR A 407 -23.98 17.14 -13.40
N GLN A 408 -24.00 18.13 -14.31
CA GLN A 408 -25.20 18.72 -14.89
C GLN A 408 -25.75 17.91 -16.06
N TYR A 409 -26.96 18.26 -16.51
CA TYR A 409 -27.47 17.74 -17.78
C TYR A 409 -26.52 18.04 -18.94
N MET A 410 -26.28 17.06 -19.79
CA MET A 410 -25.31 17.19 -20.88
C MET A 410 -25.61 18.34 -21.84
N HIS A 411 -26.89 18.66 -22.07
CA HIS A 411 -27.25 19.83 -22.93
C HIS A 411 -26.83 21.16 -22.30
N ASN A 412 -26.86 21.29 -20.93
CA ASN A 412 -26.36 22.47 -20.25
C ASN A 412 -24.84 22.59 -20.37
N ARG A 413 -24.11 21.48 -20.16
CA ARG A 413 -22.66 21.44 -20.30
C ARG A 413 -22.21 21.79 -21.72
N HIS A 414 -22.94 21.32 -22.73
CA HIS A 414 -22.68 21.70 -24.14
C HIS A 414 -22.87 23.21 -24.37
N SER A 415 -23.88 23.84 -23.74
CA SER A 415 -24.03 25.29 -23.81
C SER A 415 -22.85 26.02 -23.16
N GLY A 416 -22.32 25.51 -22.05
CA GLY A 416 -21.09 26.01 -21.43
C GLY A 416 -19.90 25.93 -22.39
N HIS A 417 -19.71 24.79 -23.06
CA HIS A 417 -18.62 24.63 -24.02
C HIS A 417 -18.73 25.65 -25.21
N ARG A 418 -19.92 25.98 -25.64
CA ARG A 418 -20.09 27.02 -26.65
C ARG A 418 -19.61 28.40 -26.16
N SER A 419 -19.95 28.75 -24.91
CA SER A 419 -19.45 29.98 -24.31
C SER A 419 -17.93 29.93 -24.11
N GLU A 420 -17.37 28.79 -23.75
CA GLU A 420 -15.91 28.61 -23.68
C GLU A 420 -15.23 28.85 -25.03
N VAL A 421 -15.84 28.42 -26.16
CA VAL A 421 -15.34 28.66 -27.50
C VAL A 421 -15.44 30.14 -27.87
N GLU A 422 -16.56 30.80 -27.57
CA GLU A 422 -16.77 32.24 -27.83
C GLU A 422 -15.75 33.10 -27.08
N ASN A 423 -15.43 32.73 -25.83
CA ASN A 423 -14.51 33.47 -24.95
C ASN A 423 -13.07 32.95 -24.99
N ARG A 424 -12.77 31.85 -25.66
CA ARG A 424 -11.46 31.14 -25.66
C ARG A 424 -10.93 30.85 -24.27
N SER A 425 -11.80 30.46 -23.35
CA SER A 425 -11.50 30.35 -21.91
C SER A 425 -11.03 28.97 -21.46
N SER A 426 -10.87 28.01 -22.35
CA SER A 426 -10.38 26.65 -22.09
C SER A 426 -9.66 26.07 -23.29
N GLU A 427 -8.89 24.99 -23.09
CA GLU A 427 -8.20 24.28 -24.19
C GLU A 427 -9.16 23.83 -25.26
N LEU A 428 -10.34 23.36 -24.87
CA LEU A 428 -11.42 23.02 -25.81
C LEU A 428 -11.92 24.25 -26.50
N GLY A 429 -12.07 25.38 -25.80
CA GLY A 429 -12.48 26.67 -26.32
C GLY A 429 -11.52 27.20 -27.38
N GLU A 430 -10.23 27.19 -27.08
CA GLU A 430 -9.17 27.60 -28.04
C GLU A 430 -9.17 26.71 -29.28
N HIS A 431 -9.22 25.39 -29.11
CA HIS A 431 -9.24 24.45 -30.21
C HIS A 431 -10.42 24.71 -31.18
N PHE A 432 -11.65 24.81 -30.66
CA PHE A 432 -12.85 24.98 -31.50
C PHE A 432 -13.11 26.42 -31.92
N SER A 433 -12.40 27.42 -31.38
CA SER A 433 -12.38 28.77 -31.93
C SER A 433 -11.72 28.79 -33.31
N VAL A 434 -10.77 27.88 -33.55
CA VAL A 434 -10.08 27.73 -34.86
C VAL A 434 -10.83 26.74 -35.76
N CYS A 435 -11.18 25.57 -35.24
CA CYS A 435 -11.82 24.51 -36.02
C CYS A 435 -13.33 24.74 -36.30
N GLY A 436 -13.95 25.66 -35.57
CA GLY A 436 -15.39 25.94 -35.64
C GLY A 436 -16.26 24.99 -34.81
N THR A 437 -17.24 25.55 -34.10
CA THR A 437 -18.15 24.77 -33.23
C THR A 437 -19.01 23.76 -34.01
N GLN A 438 -19.22 23.94 -35.31
CA GLN A 438 -19.93 22.99 -36.18
C GLN A 438 -19.21 21.64 -36.29
N ASN A 439 -17.91 21.59 -36.04
CA ASN A 439 -17.09 20.39 -36.11
C ASN A 439 -16.95 19.64 -34.76
N MET A 440 -17.63 20.14 -33.71
CA MET A 440 -17.68 19.52 -32.41
C MET A 440 -18.70 18.37 -32.40
N ILE A 441 -18.25 17.14 -32.45
CA ILE A 441 -19.09 15.93 -32.35
C ILE A 441 -18.96 15.34 -30.95
N LEU A 442 -20.07 15.20 -30.23
CA LEU A 442 -20.12 14.76 -28.83
C LEU A 442 -20.76 13.38 -28.74
N GLN A 443 -20.21 12.54 -27.87
CA GLN A 443 -20.74 11.24 -27.54
C GLN A 443 -20.62 11.01 -25.99
N ILE A 444 -21.71 10.68 -25.33
CA ILE A 444 -21.67 10.33 -23.90
C ILE A 444 -21.23 8.88 -23.82
N ILE A 445 -20.23 8.58 -23.00
CA ILE A 445 -19.53 7.29 -23.03
C ILE A 445 -19.68 6.49 -21.75
N ASP A 446 -19.86 7.18 -20.60
CA ASP A 446 -19.96 6.51 -19.29
C ASP A 446 -20.66 7.39 -18.24
N CYS A 447 -21.03 6.83 -17.07
CA CYS A 447 -21.69 7.55 -15.99
C CYS A 447 -21.39 6.95 -14.61
N VAL A 448 -21.69 7.73 -13.56
CA VAL A 448 -21.75 7.31 -12.16
C VAL A 448 -23.13 7.64 -11.59
N LYS A 449 -23.43 7.18 -10.37
CA LYS A 449 -24.66 7.58 -9.67
C LYS A 449 -24.63 9.06 -9.30
N GLU A 450 -25.80 9.66 -9.21
CA GLU A 450 -25.95 11.04 -8.77
C GLU A 450 -25.39 11.24 -7.35
N GLY A 451 -24.58 12.30 -7.16
CA GLY A 451 -23.92 12.61 -5.90
C GLY A 451 -22.53 11.97 -5.72
N GLU A 452 -22.04 11.16 -6.67
CA GLU A 452 -20.73 10.54 -6.62
C GLU A 452 -19.67 11.35 -7.39
N ASP A 453 -19.39 12.58 -6.94
CA ASP A 453 -18.50 13.52 -7.64
C ASP A 453 -17.05 13.02 -7.74
N GLU A 454 -16.54 12.40 -6.67
CA GLU A 454 -15.20 11.82 -6.65
C GLU A 454 -15.07 10.66 -7.64
N ALA A 455 -16.06 9.76 -7.65
CA ALA A 455 -16.11 8.66 -8.60
C ALA A 455 -16.18 9.14 -10.05
N LEU A 456 -16.91 10.25 -10.30
CA LEU A 456 -16.98 10.87 -11.62
C LEU A 456 -15.63 11.44 -12.06
N CYS A 457 -14.85 12.03 -11.15
CA CYS A 457 -13.49 12.50 -11.44
C CYS A 457 -12.56 11.33 -11.80
N ILE A 458 -12.61 10.23 -11.02
CA ILE A 458 -11.84 9.01 -11.30
C ILE A 458 -12.20 8.44 -12.67
N LEU A 459 -13.49 8.40 -13.00
CA LEU A 459 -13.98 7.86 -14.26
C LEU A 459 -13.55 8.72 -15.47
N GLU A 460 -13.56 10.04 -15.32
CA GLU A 460 -13.04 10.95 -16.35
C GLU A 460 -11.56 10.70 -16.60
N GLY A 461 -10.72 10.70 -15.55
CA GLY A 461 -9.30 10.42 -15.65
C GLY A 461 -9.00 9.04 -16.25
N TYR A 462 -9.80 8.02 -15.89
CA TYR A 462 -9.71 6.70 -16.52
C TYR A 462 -9.90 6.76 -18.03
N TRP A 463 -10.96 7.44 -18.52
CA TRP A 463 -11.23 7.54 -19.94
C TRP A 463 -10.26 8.47 -20.68
N GLN A 464 -9.74 9.54 -20.04
CA GLN A 464 -8.67 10.35 -20.58
C GLN A 464 -7.44 9.50 -20.92
N ASN A 465 -7.02 8.61 -20.01
CA ASN A 465 -5.88 7.73 -20.23
C ASN A 465 -6.15 6.63 -21.26
N ILE A 466 -7.33 5.99 -21.20
CA ILE A 466 -7.66 4.88 -22.12
C ILE A 466 -7.82 5.37 -23.56
N LEU A 467 -8.42 6.53 -23.75
CA LEU A 467 -8.63 7.12 -25.07
C LEU A 467 -7.44 7.92 -25.58
N ALA A 468 -6.44 8.15 -24.68
CA ALA A 468 -5.24 8.94 -24.98
C ALA A 468 -5.59 10.35 -25.52
N THR A 469 -6.43 11.10 -24.77
CA THR A 469 -6.95 12.41 -25.21
C THR A 469 -6.08 13.59 -24.80
N PHE A 470 -4.87 13.35 -24.26
CA PHE A 470 -3.94 14.40 -23.86
C PHE A 470 -3.26 15.08 -25.05
N GLU A 471 -2.91 16.35 -24.89
CA GLU A 471 -2.21 17.14 -25.90
C GLU A 471 -0.91 16.47 -26.34
N ILE A 472 -0.13 15.93 -25.42
CA ILE A 472 1.10 15.19 -25.68
C ILE A 472 0.88 13.94 -26.56
N GLN A 473 -0.34 13.42 -26.62
CA GLN A 473 -0.76 12.28 -27.43
C GLN A 473 -1.55 12.73 -28.67
N GLY A 474 -1.55 14.02 -28.98
CA GLY A 474 -2.29 14.59 -30.11
C GLY A 474 -3.78 14.83 -29.81
N GLY A 475 -4.22 14.79 -28.56
CA GLY A 475 -5.55 15.15 -28.09
C GLY A 475 -5.73 16.63 -27.78
N ILE A 476 -6.71 16.96 -26.94
CA ILE A 476 -7.04 18.34 -26.50
C ILE A 476 -6.89 18.53 -25.01
N ASN A 477 -6.99 17.48 -24.17
CA ASN A 477 -6.83 17.60 -22.72
C ASN A 477 -5.39 17.97 -22.33
N ILE A 478 -5.22 19.00 -21.50
CA ILE A 478 -3.94 19.38 -20.90
C ILE A 478 -3.84 18.76 -19.50
N ARG A 479 -4.92 18.81 -18.70
CA ARG A 479 -4.96 18.30 -17.34
C ARG A 479 -5.26 16.80 -17.32
N ASN A 480 -4.45 16.08 -16.54
CA ASN A 480 -4.70 14.67 -16.24
C ASN A 480 -5.41 14.55 -14.88
N GLU A 481 -6.73 14.45 -14.88
CA GLU A 481 -7.54 14.30 -13.67
C GLU A 481 -7.24 12.99 -12.92
N TRP A 482 -6.72 11.99 -13.61
CA TRP A 482 -6.28 10.73 -13.00
C TRP A 482 -5.09 10.91 -12.04
N ASN A 483 -4.21 11.87 -12.31
CA ASN A 483 -3.04 12.13 -11.46
C ASN A 483 -3.39 12.68 -10.08
N ASN A 484 -4.56 13.25 -9.92
CA ASN A 484 -5.05 13.74 -8.63
C ASN A 484 -5.44 12.58 -7.68
N TYR A 485 -5.76 11.40 -8.22
CA TYR A 485 -6.29 10.26 -7.46
C TYR A 485 -5.42 9.01 -7.52
N VAL A 486 -4.62 8.80 -8.54
CA VAL A 486 -3.87 7.56 -8.83
C VAL A 486 -2.45 7.86 -9.31
N GLY A 487 -1.74 8.83 -8.75
CA GLY A 487 -0.31 9.12 -9.03
C GLY A 487 0.10 9.15 -10.52
N PRO A 488 1.17 9.81 -10.86
CA PRO A 488 1.41 10.29 -12.23
C PRO A 488 2.00 9.24 -13.16
N GLU A 489 1.70 9.34 -14.39
CA GLU A 489 2.43 9.37 -15.65
C GLU A 489 1.68 8.74 -16.83
N PRO A 490 1.74 9.34 -18.04
CA PRO A 490 1.19 8.74 -19.24
C PRO A 490 2.01 7.50 -19.61
N ILE A 491 1.34 6.40 -19.85
CA ILE A 491 1.95 5.18 -20.36
C ILE A 491 2.33 5.44 -21.82
N PHE A 492 3.63 5.52 -22.09
CA PHE A 492 4.13 5.32 -23.46
C PHE A 492 3.86 3.86 -23.82
N PHE A 493 2.85 3.61 -24.64
CA PHE A 493 2.66 2.32 -25.27
C PHE A 493 3.75 2.12 -26.32
N LEU A 494 4.80 1.37 -25.96
CA LEU A 494 5.60 0.65 -26.94
C LEU A 494 4.68 -0.41 -27.55
N ASN A 495 4.56 -0.37 -28.89
CA ASN A 495 3.89 -1.41 -29.68
C ASN A 495 4.61 -2.76 -29.43
N LEU A 496 4.09 -3.55 -28.51
CA LEU A 496 4.43 -4.95 -28.37
C LEU A 496 3.32 -5.75 -29.01
N ALA A 497 3.63 -6.32 -30.18
CA ALA A 497 2.80 -7.34 -30.80
C ALA A 497 2.61 -8.49 -29.82
N LEU A 498 1.37 -8.75 -29.42
CA LEU A 498 0.98 -9.88 -28.58
C LEU A 498 1.07 -11.15 -29.42
N ALA A 499 2.15 -11.92 -29.24
CA ALA A 499 2.17 -13.32 -29.61
C ALA A 499 1.26 -14.10 -28.63
N LYS A 500 0.24 -14.76 -29.17
CA LYS A 500 -0.58 -15.72 -28.43
C LYS A 500 0.29 -16.91 -28.03
N ILE A 501 0.57 -17.05 -26.72
CA ILE A 501 1.10 -18.30 -26.16
C ILE A 501 -0.09 -19.01 -25.47
N HIS A 502 -0.54 -20.10 -26.10
CA HIS A 502 -1.47 -21.05 -25.49
C HIS A 502 -0.65 -21.96 -24.57
N PHE A 503 -0.89 -21.89 -23.24
CA PHE A 503 -0.49 -22.95 -22.34
C PHE A 503 -1.63 -23.96 -22.23
N HIS A 504 -1.39 -25.18 -22.73
CA HIS A 504 -2.20 -26.36 -22.40
C HIS A 504 -1.73 -26.89 -21.04
N PHE A 505 -2.63 -26.93 -20.07
CA PHE A 505 -2.48 -27.79 -18.92
C PHE A 505 -2.99 -29.17 -19.29
N GLY A 506 -2.09 -30.14 -19.42
CA GLY A 506 -2.43 -31.55 -19.48
C GLY A 506 -2.91 -31.99 -18.11
N THR A 507 -4.13 -32.52 -18.07
CA THR A 507 -4.62 -33.36 -17.00
C THR A 507 -4.05 -34.74 -17.19
N GLU A 508 -3.21 -35.23 -16.26
CA GLU A 508 -3.07 -36.66 -15.99
C GLU A 508 -2.82 -36.89 -14.50
N MET A 509 -3.80 -37.62 -13.90
CA MET A 509 -3.86 -38.43 -12.67
C MET A 509 -3.24 -37.85 -11.37
#